data_f94c4b91654f19585e431efb2db670d4
#
_entry.id   f94c4b91654f19585e431efb2db670d4
#
_cell.length_a   1.000
_cell.length_b   1.000
_cell.length_c   1.000
_cell.angle_alpha   90.00
_cell.angle_beta   90.00
_cell.angle_gamma   90.00
#
_symmetry.space_group_name_H-M   'P 1'
#
loop_
_entity.id
_entity.type
_entity.pdbx_description
1 polymer ?
#
loop_
_entity_poly.entity_id
_entity_poly.type
_entity_poly.pdbx_seq_one_letter_code
_entity_poly.pdbx_strand_id
1 'polypeptide(L)'
;MSFRNAFGAVWLGAAVFGLFAGCGGSTDDRPAKWSFISAAIIEPSCATASCHSDVAQKAGVNLFDKDAGFKSLVNRHFVYPNNPGSSELIYLLQATGTKRMPPDFALPEEDIELISKWIMAGAQDN
;
A
#
# COMPACT_ATOMS: atom_id res chain seq x y z
N MET A 1 -18.70 66.97 46.51
CA MET A 1 -18.61 65.92 47.55
C MET A 1 -19.00 64.59 46.91
N SER A 2 -18.27 63.56 47.17
CA SER A 2 -18.46 62.15 46.87
C SER A 2 -17.93 61.64 45.56
N PHE A 3 -16.72 61.15 45.59
CA PHE A 3 -16.02 60.31 44.62
C PHE A 3 -16.56 58.90 44.72
N ARG A 4 -16.94 58.29 43.60
CA ARG A 4 -17.21 56.85 43.52
C ARG A 4 -16.29 56.24 42.46
N ASN A 5 -15.30 55.52 42.91
CA ASN A 5 -14.39 54.75 42.12
C ASN A 5 -15.15 53.54 41.51
N ALA A 6 -15.09 53.41 40.20
CA ALA A 6 -15.49 52.22 39.49
C ALA A 6 -14.24 51.38 39.18
N PHE A 7 -14.09 50.28 39.87
CA PHE A 7 -13.07 49.27 39.55
C PHE A 7 -13.48 48.50 38.32
N GLY A 8 -12.76 48.70 37.23
CA GLY A 8 -12.87 47.88 36.03
C GLY A 8 -12.14 46.55 36.23
N ALA A 9 -12.88 45.46 36.23
CA ALA A 9 -12.31 44.12 36.23
C ALA A 9 -11.80 43.78 34.84
N VAL A 10 -10.47 43.62 34.71
CA VAL A 10 -9.84 43.12 33.49
C VAL A 10 -9.92 41.60 33.52
N TRP A 11 -10.73 41.03 32.61
CA TRP A 11 -10.77 39.60 32.37
C TRP A 11 -9.62 39.22 31.44
N LEU A 12 -8.60 38.59 32.00
CA LEU A 12 -7.56 37.90 31.24
C LEU A 12 -8.15 36.59 30.69
N GLY A 13 -8.58 36.64 29.40
CA GLY A 13 -8.96 35.44 28.67
C GLY A 13 -7.72 34.59 28.36
N ALA A 14 -7.56 33.48 29.05
CA ALA A 14 -6.56 32.48 28.73
C ALA A 14 -7.00 31.76 27.45
N ALA A 15 -6.35 32.08 26.32
CA ALA A 15 -6.50 31.35 25.08
C ALA A 15 -5.80 29.98 25.22
N VAL A 16 -6.57 28.93 25.41
CA VAL A 16 -6.08 27.56 25.34
C VAL A 16 -5.85 27.22 23.88
N PHE A 17 -4.59 27.29 23.45
CA PHE A 17 -4.16 26.73 22.17
C PHE A 17 -4.17 25.21 22.31
N GLY A 18 -5.24 24.58 21.83
CA GLY A 18 -5.32 23.14 21.64
C GLY A 18 -4.30 22.72 20.58
N LEU A 19 -3.21 22.09 21.01
CA LEU A 19 -2.32 21.35 20.12
C LEU A 19 -3.11 20.16 19.55
N PHE A 20 -3.67 20.32 18.36
CA PHE A 20 -4.07 19.18 17.56
C PHE A 20 -2.79 18.47 17.12
N ALA A 21 -2.39 17.44 17.88
CA ALA A 21 -1.48 16.44 17.39
C ALA A 21 -2.17 15.74 16.22
N GLY A 22 -1.94 16.24 15.01
CA GLY A 22 -2.31 15.52 13.80
C GLY A 22 -1.59 14.19 13.83
N CYS A 23 -2.31 13.06 13.84
CA CYS A 23 -1.76 11.77 13.50
C CYS A 23 -1.24 11.92 12.07
N GLY A 24 0.06 12.14 11.93
CA GLY A 24 0.74 12.09 10.65
C GLY A 24 0.62 10.67 10.14
N GLY A 25 -0.19 10.46 9.10
CA GLY A 25 -0.17 9.22 8.36
C GLY A 25 1.27 8.97 7.94
N SER A 26 1.80 7.79 8.25
CA SER A 26 3.12 7.37 7.76
C SER A 26 3.06 7.38 6.23
N THR A 27 3.79 8.31 5.61
CA THR A 27 4.00 8.25 4.17
C THR A 27 4.93 7.07 3.91
N ASP A 28 4.47 6.10 3.11
CA ASP A 28 5.31 5.00 2.70
C ASP A 28 6.34 5.53 1.69
N ASP A 29 7.60 5.63 2.12
CA ASP A 29 8.72 6.15 1.32
C ASP A 29 9.39 5.05 0.47
N ARG A 30 8.89 3.80 0.50
CA ARG A 30 9.40 2.71 -0.32
C ARG A 30 9.19 3.00 -1.80
N PRO A 31 10.17 2.66 -2.66
CA PRO A 31 10.05 2.96 -4.09
C PRO A 31 8.99 2.08 -4.75
N ALA A 32 8.02 2.71 -5.42
CA ALA A 32 7.03 2.01 -6.25
C ALA A 32 7.67 1.57 -7.59
N LYS A 33 8.68 0.70 -7.49
CA LYS A 33 9.44 0.13 -8.60
C LYS A 33 9.32 -1.38 -8.61
N TRP A 34 9.26 -1.96 -9.81
CA TRP A 34 9.12 -3.40 -9.94
C TRP A 34 10.28 -4.16 -9.29
N SER A 35 11.51 -3.71 -9.46
CA SER A 35 12.68 -4.33 -8.83
C SER A 35 12.59 -4.42 -7.31
N PHE A 36 12.03 -3.39 -6.65
CA PHE A 36 11.80 -3.42 -5.21
C PHE A 36 10.61 -4.31 -4.85
N ILE A 37 9.48 -4.15 -5.54
CA ILE A 37 8.23 -4.89 -5.27
C ILE A 37 8.46 -6.40 -5.48
N SER A 38 9.15 -6.80 -6.54
CA SER A 38 9.49 -8.20 -6.79
C SER A 38 10.28 -8.79 -5.62
N ALA A 39 11.42 -8.21 -5.30
CA ALA A 39 12.33 -8.75 -4.28
C ALA A 39 11.78 -8.67 -2.85
N ALA A 40 11.09 -7.60 -2.50
CA ALA A 40 10.66 -7.35 -1.12
C ALA A 40 9.26 -7.91 -0.78
N ILE A 41 8.39 -8.07 -1.77
CA ILE A 41 6.98 -8.43 -1.54
C ILE A 41 6.61 -9.70 -2.30
N ILE A 42 6.79 -9.73 -3.62
CA ILE A 42 6.25 -10.80 -4.47
C ILE A 42 7.00 -12.12 -4.26
N GLU A 43 8.32 -12.11 -4.37
CA GLU A 43 9.14 -13.32 -4.24
C GLU A 43 8.94 -14.00 -2.87
N PRO A 44 9.08 -13.31 -1.72
CA PRO A 44 8.95 -13.95 -0.43
C PRO A 44 7.51 -14.38 -0.09
N SER A 45 6.50 -13.68 -0.62
CA SER A 45 5.10 -13.94 -0.28
C SER A 45 4.38 -14.88 -1.25
N CYS A 46 4.81 -14.95 -2.51
CA CYS A 46 4.09 -15.64 -3.57
C CYS A 46 4.89 -16.77 -4.21
N ALA A 47 6.23 -16.64 -4.31
CA ALA A 47 7.08 -17.63 -4.98
C ALA A 47 7.49 -18.81 -4.10
N THR A 48 6.67 -19.16 -3.10
CA THR A 48 6.95 -20.31 -2.23
C THR A 48 6.96 -21.61 -3.03
N ALA A 49 7.67 -22.62 -2.52
CA ALA A 49 7.95 -23.87 -3.22
C ALA A 49 6.69 -24.60 -3.74
N SER A 50 5.54 -24.44 -3.07
CA SER A 50 4.28 -25.09 -3.45
C SER A 50 3.32 -24.16 -4.22
N CYS A 51 3.70 -22.91 -4.50
CA CYS A 51 2.81 -21.93 -5.08
C CYS A 51 3.32 -21.42 -6.45
N HIS A 52 3.89 -20.24 -6.53
CA HIS A 52 4.29 -19.62 -7.79
C HIS A 52 5.82 -19.62 -8.00
N SER A 53 6.48 -20.68 -7.50
CA SER A 53 7.93 -20.89 -7.74
C SER A 53 8.20 -21.24 -9.22
N ASP A 54 9.48 -21.32 -9.57
CA ASP A 54 9.96 -21.80 -10.87
C ASP A 54 9.54 -23.25 -11.19
N VAL A 55 9.28 -24.07 -10.15
CA VAL A 55 8.88 -25.48 -10.28
C VAL A 55 7.36 -25.65 -10.23
N ALA A 56 6.70 -25.09 -9.22
CA ALA A 56 5.27 -25.33 -9.00
C ALA A 56 4.36 -24.58 -9.99
N GLN A 57 4.65 -23.35 -10.27
CA GLN A 57 3.95 -22.48 -11.22
C GLN A 57 2.41 -22.64 -11.20
N LYS A 58 1.79 -22.60 -10.03
CA LYS A 58 0.34 -22.75 -9.91
C LYS A 58 -0.38 -21.78 -10.86
N ALA A 59 -1.40 -22.28 -11.55
CA ALA A 59 -2.11 -21.57 -12.61
C ALA A 59 -1.18 -21.06 -13.76
N GLY A 60 0.00 -21.66 -13.90
CA GLY A 60 1.01 -21.25 -14.88
C GLY A 60 1.67 -19.91 -14.56
N VAL A 61 1.57 -19.42 -13.34
CA VAL A 61 2.19 -18.16 -12.89
C VAL A 61 3.50 -18.48 -12.22
N ASN A 62 4.60 -17.88 -12.72
CA ASN A 62 5.93 -17.97 -12.14
C ASN A 62 6.32 -16.59 -11.59
N LEU A 63 6.57 -16.54 -10.28
CA LEU A 63 6.95 -15.31 -9.56
C LEU A 63 8.31 -15.46 -8.88
N PHE A 64 9.11 -16.43 -9.31
CA PHE A 64 10.35 -16.83 -8.66
C PHE A 64 11.42 -15.74 -8.68
N ASP A 65 11.48 -14.98 -9.76
CA ASP A 65 12.40 -13.85 -9.92
C ASP A 65 11.71 -12.66 -10.60
N LYS A 66 12.41 -11.54 -10.65
CA LYS A 66 11.93 -10.28 -11.21
C LYS A 66 11.42 -10.43 -12.65
N ASP A 67 12.16 -11.09 -13.50
CA ASP A 67 11.84 -11.19 -14.93
C ASP A 67 10.68 -12.15 -15.20
N ALA A 68 10.67 -13.31 -14.54
CA ALA A 68 9.58 -14.27 -14.61
C ALA A 68 8.29 -13.67 -14.04
N GLY A 69 8.39 -12.96 -12.92
CA GLY A 69 7.27 -12.27 -12.28
C GLY A 69 6.67 -11.19 -13.17
N PHE A 70 7.50 -10.34 -13.77
CA PHE A 70 7.04 -9.31 -14.70
C PHE A 70 6.29 -9.92 -15.90
N LYS A 71 6.88 -10.92 -16.55
CA LYS A 71 6.26 -11.64 -17.66
C LYS A 71 4.93 -12.29 -17.25
N SER A 72 4.90 -12.92 -16.09
CA SER A 72 3.69 -13.58 -15.59
C SER A 72 2.57 -12.59 -15.29
N LEU A 73 2.88 -11.44 -14.67
CA LEU A 73 1.86 -10.50 -14.23
C LEU A 73 1.42 -9.53 -15.33
N VAL A 74 2.36 -8.95 -16.06
CA VAL A 74 2.06 -7.90 -17.05
C VAL A 74 1.71 -8.51 -18.40
N ASN A 75 2.55 -9.40 -18.94
CA ASN A 75 2.32 -9.93 -20.28
C ASN A 75 1.12 -10.89 -20.35
N ARG A 76 0.70 -11.46 -19.22
CA ARG A 76 -0.51 -12.30 -19.14
C ARG A 76 -1.75 -11.57 -18.66
N HIS A 77 -1.69 -10.25 -18.56
CA HIS A 77 -2.82 -9.37 -18.23
C HIS A 77 -3.43 -9.55 -16.84
N PHE A 78 -2.66 -10.05 -15.84
CA PHE A 78 -3.05 -9.96 -14.44
C PHE A 78 -2.87 -8.53 -13.91
N VAL A 79 -2.03 -7.74 -14.59
CA VAL A 79 -1.80 -6.32 -14.34
C VAL A 79 -2.07 -5.53 -15.60
N TYR A 80 -2.93 -4.53 -15.48
CA TYR A 80 -3.20 -3.56 -16.54
C TYR A 80 -2.50 -2.24 -16.20
N PRO A 81 -1.45 -1.84 -16.94
CA PRO A 81 -0.76 -0.58 -16.70
C PRO A 81 -1.72 0.61 -16.60
N ASN A 82 -1.46 1.52 -15.66
CA ASN A 82 -2.28 2.68 -15.33
C ASN A 82 -3.69 2.38 -14.79
N ASN A 83 -4.03 1.09 -14.57
CA ASN A 83 -5.38 0.72 -14.12
C ASN A 83 -5.36 -0.37 -13.04
N PRO A 84 -5.02 -0.04 -11.79
CA PRO A 84 -5.03 -1.00 -10.69
C PRO A 84 -6.44 -1.55 -10.42
N GLY A 85 -7.49 -0.75 -10.59
CA GLY A 85 -8.86 -1.18 -10.35
C GLY A 85 -9.38 -2.27 -11.29
N SER A 86 -8.77 -2.43 -12.47
CA SER A 86 -9.08 -3.53 -13.40
C SER A 86 -8.03 -4.65 -13.37
N SER A 87 -6.98 -4.49 -12.57
CA SER A 87 -5.92 -5.49 -12.45
C SER A 87 -6.35 -6.64 -11.54
N GLU A 88 -6.39 -7.85 -12.08
CA GLU A 88 -6.77 -9.05 -11.33
C GLU A 88 -5.86 -9.28 -10.13
N LEU A 89 -4.59 -8.93 -10.23
CA LEU A 89 -3.66 -9.00 -9.10
C LEU A 89 -4.20 -8.27 -7.88
N ILE A 90 -4.63 -7.01 -8.03
CA ILE A 90 -5.16 -6.21 -6.90
C ILE A 90 -6.44 -6.84 -6.35
N TYR A 91 -7.33 -7.32 -7.21
CA TYR A 91 -8.53 -8.02 -6.79
C TYR A 91 -8.20 -9.26 -5.92
N LEU A 92 -7.23 -10.07 -6.32
CA LEU A 92 -6.83 -11.28 -5.60
C LEU A 92 -6.15 -10.94 -4.26
N LEU A 93 -5.33 -9.90 -4.21
CA LEU A 93 -4.67 -9.45 -2.98
C LEU A 93 -5.67 -8.91 -1.94
N GLN A 94 -6.73 -8.25 -2.38
CA GLN A 94 -7.78 -7.69 -1.53
C GLN A 94 -8.93 -8.66 -1.24
N ALA A 95 -8.98 -9.80 -1.93
CA ALA A 95 -10.04 -10.78 -1.77
C ALA A 95 -10.03 -11.40 -0.37
N THR A 96 -11.15 -12.00 0.01
CA THR A 96 -11.31 -12.76 1.24
C THR A 96 -11.61 -14.25 0.94
N GLY A 97 -11.37 -15.10 1.93
CA GLY A 97 -11.64 -16.53 1.80
C GLY A 97 -10.74 -17.21 0.76
N THR A 98 -11.30 -18.12 0.00
CA THR A 98 -10.55 -19.02 -0.91
C THR A 98 -10.00 -18.34 -2.16
N LYS A 99 -10.43 -17.13 -2.45
CA LYS A 99 -9.94 -16.37 -3.61
C LYS A 99 -8.72 -15.49 -3.29
N ARG A 100 -8.45 -15.25 -2.00
CA ARG A 100 -7.33 -14.39 -1.59
C ARG A 100 -5.99 -15.00 -1.99
N MET A 101 -5.07 -14.14 -2.41
CA MET A 101 -3.66 -14.47 -2.61
C MET A 101 -2.78 -13.54 -1.75
N PRO A 102 -1.83 -14.08 -0.99
CA PRO A 102 -1.64 -15.50 -0.67
C PRO A 102 -2.82 -16.08 0.14
N PRO A 103 -3.13 -17.40 -0.01
CA PRO A 103 -4.25 -18.01 0.70
C PRO A 103 -4.06 -18.07 2.22
N ASP A 104 -2.82 -18.21 2.67
CA ASP A 104 -2.49 -18.47 4.07
C ASP A 104 -2.49 -17.20 4.95
N PHE A 105 -2.23 -16.03 4.36
CA PHE A 105 -2.23 -14.74 5.05
C PHE A 105 -2.60 -13.60 4.11
N ALA A 106 -3.09 -12.49 4.66
CA ALA A 106 -3.29 -11.27 3.89
C ALA A 106 -1.98 -10.47 3.83
N LEU A 107 -1.63 -9.92 2.67
CA LEU A 107 -0.56 -8.93 2.61
C LEU A 107 -0.94 -7.68 3.43
N PRO A 108 0.04 -6.99 4.03
CA PRO A 108 -0.17 -5.67 4.59
C PRO A 108 -0.80 -4.71 3.57
N GLU A 109 -1.66 -3.83 4.04
CA GLU A 109 -2.36 -2.89 3.15
C GLU A 109 -1.36 -1.95 2.44
N GLU A 110 -0.29 -1.57 3.14
CA GLU A 110 0.79 -0.74 2.61
C GLU A 110 1.51 -1.41 1.43
N ASP A 111 1.63 -2.74 1.44
CA ASP A 111 2.23 -3.49 0.32
C ASP A 111 1.30 -3.50 -0.89
N ILE A 112 0.00 -3.67 -0.66
CA ILE A 112 -1.02 -3.62 -1.73
C ILE A 112 -1.10 -2.22 -2.34
N GLU A 113 -1.02 -1.18 -1.51
CA GLU A 113 -0.96 0.21 -1.96
C GLU A 113 0.30 0.50 -2.79
N LEU A 114 1.45 -0.02 -2.36
CA LEU A 114 2.71 0.15 -3.10
C LEU A 114 2.63 -0.50 -4.48
N ILE A 115 2.08 -1.71 -4.56
CA ILE A 115 1.82 -2.41 -5.84
C ILE A 115 0.85 -1.58 -6.69
N SER A 116 -0.22 -1.05 -6.10
CA SER A 116 -1.19 -0.20 -6.81
C SER A 116 -0.54 1.08 -7.36
N LYS A 117 0.35 1.73 -6.60
CA LYS A 117 1.12 2.90 -7.05
C LYS A 117 2.01 2.56 -8.26
N TRP A 118 2.69 1.42 -8.22
CA TRP A 118 3.50 0.96 -9.37
C TRP A 118 2.63 0.72 -10.61
N ILE A 119 1.47 0.06 -10.46
CA ILE A 119 0.53 -0.16 -11.57
C ILE A 119 0.03 1.18 -12.13
N MET A 120 -0.35 2.12 -11.25
CA MET A 120 -0.81 3.45 -11.65
C MET A 120 0.28 4.25 -12.38
N ALA A 121 1.54 4.04 -12.06
CA ALA A 121 2.68 4.65 -12.74
C ALA A 121 3.05 3.96 -14.07
N GLY A 122 2.23 3.02 -14.55
CA GLY A 122 2.41 2.35 -15.83
C GLY A 122 3.00 0.95 -15.76
N ALA A 123 3.12 0.36 -14.57
CA ALA A 123 3.62 -1.01 -14.36
C ALA A 123 4.95 -1.28 -15.11
N GLN A 124 5.91 -0.37 -14.97
CA GLN A 124 7.20 -0.43 -15.66
C GLN A 124 8.10 -1.54 -15.10
N ASP A 125 8.90 -2.17 -15.97
CA ASP A 125 10.00 -3.06 -15.56
C ASP A 125 11.24 -2.23 -15.20
N ASN A 126 11.30 -1.71 -13.97
CA ASN A 126 12.30 -0.73 -13.53
C ASN A 126 12.97 -1.10 -12.20
#